data_0585a7d6d2d6efeea0ea7fdec9aef5c0
#
_entry.id   0585a7d6d2d6efeea0ea7fdec9aef5c0
#
_cell.length_a   1.000
_cell.length_b   1.000
_cell.length_c   1.000
_cell.angle_alpha   90.00
_cell.angle_beta   90.00
_cell.angle_gamma   90.00
#
_symmetry.space_group_name_H-M   'P 1'
#
loop_
_entity.id
_entity.type
_entity.pdbx_description
1 polymer ?
#
loop_
_entity_poly.entity_id
_entity_poly.type
_entity_poly.pdbx_seq_one_letter_code
_entity_poly.pdbx_strand_id
1 'polypeptide(L)' 'MTAREILEQRLDLFQHNGWRELVKEYTELAESVEKIYDIEDEKTLHMRRGQVSFLNMFINLEEATKLALEQLD' A
#
# COMPACT_ATOMS: atom_id res chain seq x y z
N MET A 1 -12.00 -17.65 -11.94
CA MET A 1 -11.05 -17.68 -10.81
C MET A 1 -11.79 -17.54 -9.49
N THR A 2 -11.44 -18.34 -8.51
CA THR A 2 -11.97 -18.19 -7.16
C THR A 2 -11.23 -17.06 -6.43
N ALA A 3 -11.84 -16.56 -5.35
CA ALA A 3 -11.19 -15.56 -4.51
C ALA A 3 -9.87 -16.08 -3.96
N ARG A 4 -9.82 -17.34 -3.55
CA ARG A 4 -8.59 -17.97 -3.04
C ARG A 4 -7.48 -17.96 -4.11
N GLU A 5 -7.80 -18.34 -5.34
CA GLU A 5 -6.82 -18.35 -6.42
C GLU A 5 -6.22 -16.97 -6.68
N ILE A 6 -7.06 -15.94 -6.68
CA ILE A 6 -6.60 -14.56 -6.86
C ILE A 6 -5.64 -14.15 -5.75
N LEU A 7 -5.98 -14.47 -4.50
CA LEU A 7 -5.17 -14.12 -3.34
C LEU A 7 -3.84 -14.89 -3.34
N GLU A 8 -3.86 -16.17 -3.74
CA GLU A 8 -2.66 -16.98 -3.83
C GLU A 8 -1.70 -16.44 -4.90
N GLN A 9 -2.23 -15.97 -6.03
CA GLN A 9 -1.42 -15.34 -7.07
C GLN A 9 -0.76 -14.05 -6.57
N ARG A 10 -1.46 -13.28 -5.73
CA ARG A 10 -0.88 -12.10 -5.10
C ARG A 10 0.26 -12.46 -4.16
N LEU A 11 0.13 -13.56 -3.41
CA LEU A 11 1.22 -14.02 -2.54
C LEU A 11 2.48 -14.34 -3.35
N ASP A 12 2.35 -14.94 -4.52
CA ASP A 12 3.48 -15.19 -5.40
C ASP A 12 4.17 -13.89 -5.80
N LEU A 13 3.39 -12.87 -6.15
CA LEU A 13 3.92 -11.56 -6.50
C LEU A 13 4.78 -10.98 -5.38
N PHE A 14 4.34 -11.11 -4.14
CA PHE A 14 5.01 -10.51 -2.99
C PHE A 14 6.39 -11.12 -2.70
N GLN A 15 6.70 -12.27 -3.28
CA GLN A 15 8.00 -12.93 -3.11
C GLN A 15 9.06 -12.43 -4.09
N HIS A 16 8.68 -11.66 -5.09
CA HIS A 16 9.61 -11.12 -6.07
C HIS A 16 10.37 -9.91 -5.52
N ASN A 17 11.65 -9.82 -5.85
CA ASN A 17 12.46 -8.68 -5.45
C ASN A 17 11.91 -7.37 -5.98
N GLY A 18 11.34 -7.38 -7.18
CA GLY A 18 10.70 -6.19 -7.75
C GLY A 18 9.59 -5.64 -6.88
N TRP A 19 8.80 -6.51 -6.28
CA TRP A 19 7.76 -6.08 -5.34
C TRP A 19 8.37 -5.39 -4.12
N ARG A 20 9.41 -5.99 -3.54
CA ARG A 20 10.08 -5.42 -2.36
C ARG A 20 10.69 -4.06 -2.65
N GLU A 21 11.27 -3.90 -3.83
CA GLU A 21 11.83 -2.62 -4.26
C GLU A 21 10.73 -1.56 -4.44
N LEU A 22 9.59 -1.95 -5.01
CA LEU A 22 8.44 -1.04 -5.13
C LEU A 22 7.92 -0.61 -3.77
N VAL A 23 7.78 -1.53 -2.83
CA VAL A 23 7.30 -1.20 -1.48
C VAL A 23 8.25 -0.23 -0.81
N LYS A 24 9.55 -0.45 -0.95
CA LYS A 24 10.56 0.45 -0.41
C LYS A 24 10.45 1.85 -1.01
N GLU A 25 10.34 1.93 -2.33
CA GLU A 25 10.20 3.20 -3.04
C GLU A 25 8.95 3.95 -2.61
N TYR A 26 7.82 3.28 -2.52
CA TYR A 26 6.58 3.93 -2.12
C TYR A 26 6.53 4.27 -0.64
N THR A 27 7.23 3.51 0.20
CA THR A 27 7.40 3.86 1.62
C THR A 27 8.16 5.17 1.77
N GLU A 28 9.24 5.33 1.03
CA GLU A 28 10.02 6.56 1.01
C GLU A 28 9.20 7.73 0.49
N LEU A 29 8.39 7.48 -0.55
CA LEU A 29 7.52 8.51 -1.10
C LEU A 29 6.45 8.95 -0.09
N ALA A 30 5.84 8.02 0.62
CA ALA A 30 4.85 8.33 1.65
C ALA A 30 5.47 9.19 2.77
N GLU A 31 6.66 8.84 3.22
CA GLU A 31 7.39 9.62 4.23
C GLU A 31 7.68 11.03 3.73
N SER A 32 8.07 11.16 2.46
CA SER A 32 8.34 12.45 1.84
C SER A 32 7.09 13.33 1.81
N VAL A 33 5.94 12.76 1.47
CA VAL A 33 4.67 13.50 1.44
C VAL A 33 4.28 13.95 2.85
N GLU A 34 4.48 13.10 3.86
CA GLU A 34 4.17 13.43 5.25
C GLU A 34 5.05 14.56 5.81
N LYS A 35 6.27 14.69 5.33
CA LYS A 35 7.23 15.69 5.82
C LYS A 35 6.98 17.10 5.28
N ILE A 36 6.09 17.25 4.31
CA ILE A 36 5.80 18.57 3.74
C ILE A 36 4.74 19.26 4.61
N TYR A 37 5.20 20.07 5.56
CA TYR A 37 4.33 20.73 6.53
C TYR A 37 3.84 22.11 6.09
N ASP A 38 4.35 22.65 4.99
CA ASP A 38 3.96 23.97 4.48
C ASP A 38 2.64 23.88 3.69
N ILE A 39 1.60 23.41 4.37
CA ILE A 39 0.26 23.30 3.77
C ILE A 39 -0.53 24.51 4.22
N GLU A 40 -0.65 25.49 3.30
CA GLU A 40 -1.32 26.75 3.59
C GLU A 40 -2.84 26.68 3.49
N ASP A 41 -3.37 25.66 2.80
CA ASP A 41 -4.80 25.53 2.66
C ASP A 41 -5.31 24.13 2.98
N GLU A 42 -6.56 24.08 3.40
CA GLU A 42 -7.23 22.86 3.82
C GLU A 42 -7.41 21.87 2.68
N LYS A 43 -7.64 22.35 1.48
CA LYS A 43 -7.83 21.52 0.29
C LYS A 43 -6.56 20.72 -0.03
N THR A 44 -5.40 21.36 0.01
CA THR A 44 -4.11 20.71 -0.21
C THR A 44 -3.84 19.67 0.86
N LEU A 45 -4.18 19.99 2.12
CA LEU A 45 -4.04 19.05 3.23
C LEU A 45 -4.86 17.78 3.00
N HIS A 46 -6.11 17.92 2.58
CA HIS A 46 -6.97 16.77 2.31
C HIS A 46 -6.45 15.93 1.14
N MET A 47 -5.95 16.56 0.09
CA MET A 47 -5.34 15.86 -1.04
C MET A 47 -4.14 15.03 -0.60
N ARG A 48 -3.27 15.59 0.23
CA ARG A 48 -2.08 14.88 0.71
C ARG A 48 -2.43 13.74 1.63
N ARG A 49 -3.44 13.91 2.49
CA ARG A 49 -3.94 12.82 3.33
C ARG A 49 -4.47 11.68 2.49
N GLY A 50 -5.19 11.99 1.41
CA GLY A 50 -5.67 10.98 0.47
C GLY A 50 -4.53 10.22 -0.21
N GLN A 51 -3.48 10.93 -0.63
CA GLN A 51 -2.29 10.33 -1.24
C GLN A 51 -1.58 9.39 -0.27
N VAL A 52 -1.37 9.82 0.96
CA VAL A 52 -0.72 9.00 1.99
C VAL A 52 -1.56 7.77 2.32
N SER A 53 -2.88 7.94 2.42
CA SER A 53 -3.79 6.84 2.67
C SER A 53 -3.71 5.78 1.58
N PHE A 54 -3.70 6.20 0.31
CA PHE A 54 -3.57 5.29 -0.84
C PHE A 54 -2.23 4.56 -0.83
N LEU A 55 -1.14 5.28 -0.57
CA LEU A 55 0.19 4.69 -0.50
C LEU A 55 0.29 3.66 0.64
N ASN A 56 -0.28 3.97 1.78
CA ASN A 56 -0.31 3.04 2.91
C ASN A 56 -1.11 1.77 2.59
N MET A 57 -2.22 1.92 1.88
CA MET A 57 -3.01 0.78 1.43
C MET A 57 -2.18 -0.14 0.53
N PHE A 58 -1.42 0.44 -0.39
CA PHE A 58 -0.54 -0.30 -1.30
C PHE A 58 0.59 -0.99 -0.53
N ILE A 59 1.25 -0.28 0.38
CA ILE A 59 2.36 -0.81 1.18
C ILE A 59 1.89 -1.99 2.04
N ASN A 60 0.65 -1.92 2.56
CA ASN A 60 0.10 -2.95 3.44
C ASN A 60 -0.66 -4.06 2.68
N LEU A 61 -0.57 -4.07 1.36
CA LEU A 61 -1.32 -5.04 0.54
C LEU A 61 -0.97 -6.48 0.86
N GLU A 62 0.30 -6.77 1.13
CA GLU A 62 0.74 -8.13 1.49
C GLU A 62 0.06 -8.61 2.76
N GLU A 63 0.09 -7.80 3.81
CA GLU A 63 -0.57 -8.11 5.08
C GLU A 63 -2.07 -8.30 4.90
N ALA A 64 -2.72 -7.40 4.16
CA ALA A 64 -4.14 -7.48 3.89
C ALA A 64 -4.50 -8.76 3.13
N THR A 65 -3.65 -9.17 2.19
CA THR A 65 -3.87 -10.40 1.43
C THR A 65 -3.77 -11.63 2.32
N LYS A 66 -2.78 -11.67 3.20
CA LYS A 66 -2.63 -12.79 4.15
C LYS A 66 -3.83 -12.90 5.09
N LEU A 67 -4.31 -11.76 5.60
CA LEU A 67 -5.49 -11.74 6.46
C LEU A 67 -6.74 -12.20 5.71
N ALA A 68 -6.91 -11.78 4.47
CA ALA A 68 -8.05 -12.20 3.65
C ALA A 68 -8.06 -13.71 3.42
N LEU A 69 -6.89 -14.32 3.20
CA LEU A 69 -6.77 -15.76 3.05
C LEU A 69 -7.14 -16.50 4.32
N GLU A 70 -6.71 -16.01 5.48
CA GLU A 70 -7.07 -16.59 6.77
C GLU A 70 -8.58 -16.59 6.99
N GLN A 71 -9.27 -15.54 6.54
CA GLN A 71 -10.71 -15.44 6.68
C GLN A 71 -11.48 -16.38 5.76
N LEU A 72 -10.86 -16.86 4.69
CA LEU A 72 -11.48 -17.84 3.78
C LEU A 72 -11.42 -19.27 4.32
N ASP A 73 -10.54 -19.53 5.24
CA ASP A 73 -10.44 -20.82 5.92
C ASP A 73 -11.40 -20.86 7.12
#